data_b320c8fa8392e8c9d1d3467715fd01e3
#
_entry.id   b320c8fa8392e8c9d1d3467715fd01e3
#
_cell.length_a   1.000
_cell.length_b   1.000
_cell.length_c   1.000
_cell.angle_alpha   90.00
_cell.angle_beta   90.00
_cell.angle_gamma   90.00
#
_symmetry.space_group_name_H-M   'P 1'
#
loop_
_entity.id
_entity.type
_entity.pdbx_description
1 polymer ?
#
loop_
_entity_poly.entity_id
_entity_poly.type
_entity_poly.pdbx_seq_one_letter_code
_entity_poly.pdbx_strand_id
1 'polypeptide(L)'
;MVQNITEIMNDIGLKASLANTKLSTASNEEKNVALNSMADQIEKDQSTILLENRRDIELAKSNNISSAMIDRLSLDETGIKNIASSIRNVAKLNDPVGRVLDSWDRPNGLIIKRVSIPIGVIGIIYEARPNVTADAASLCLKSGNASILRSGSDSFHSSFAIYESIKNGLKTTSLDDNSIQFVPTKDREAVGLMLGGLNSNIDVIVPRGGKSLVSRVQNEAKVPVFGHLEGICHVYVNADADIEKAIDVTANAKMRRTSICGAAETLLIDKSIYKEYLPKILAKLDSLGCEVRGDQYVNGLFADAKDISEEDWSTEYLDAIISVKVVENIDEAISHIKKYGTGHTEAIITENENSAEYFFKHVDSSIILLNASTQFADGGEFGFGAEIGISTGRMHARGPIGLEQLTTFKYIVYGNGQIRP
;
A
#
# COMPACT_ATOMS: atom_id res chain seq x y z
N MET A 1 -15.03 -33.59 -16.34
CA MET A 1 -14.55 -32.57 -17.28
C MET A 1 -13.70 -31.60 -16.48
N VAL A 2 -12.44 -31.42 -16.85
CA VAL A 2 -11.59 -30.38 -16.23
C VAL A 2 -12.16 -29.05 -16.73
N GLN A 3 -12.72 -28.21 -15.83
CA GLN A 3 -13.18 -26.87 -16.19
C GLN A 3 -12.00 -26.07 -16.75
N ASN A 4 -12.21 -25.38 -17.86
CA ASN A 4 -11.20 -24.50 -18.42
C ASN A 4 -10.99 -23.30 -17.45
N ILE A 5 -9.74 -22.90 -17.23
CA ILE A 5 -9.38 -21.79 -16.34
C ILE A 5 -10.14 -20.51 -16.66
N THR A 6 -10.36 -20.23 -17.95
CA THR A 6 -11.14 -19.10 -18.42
C THR A 6 -12.59 -19.15 -17.94
N GLU A 7 -13.23 -20.31 -17.94
CA GLU A 7 -14.60 -20.49 -17.43
C GLU A 7 -14.67 -20.24 -15.93
N ILE A 8 -13.72 -20.80 -15.17
CA ILE A 8 -13.63 -20.58 -13.70
C ILE A 8 -13.48 -19.09 -13.39
N MET A 9 -12.57 -18.42 -14.09
CA MET A 9 -12.29 -17.00 -13.84
C MET A 9 -13.46 -16.11 -14.24
N ASN A 10 -14.16 -16.40 -15.33
CA ASN A 10 -15.35 -15.67 -15.76
C ASN A 10 -16.51 -15.85 -14.75
N ASP A 11 -16.71 -17.06 -14.22
CA ASP A 11 -17.71 -17.33 -13.18
C ASP A 11 -17.42 -16.56 -11.89
N ILE A 12 -16.14 -16.53 -11.46
CA ILE A 12 -15.68 -15.72 -10.31
C ILE A 12 -15.98 -14.23 -10.55
N GLY A 13 -15.63 -13.69 -11.72
CA GLY A 13 -15.88 -12.29 -12.05
C GLY A 13 -17.37 -11.95 -12.02
N LEU A 14 -18.19 -12.78 -12.65
CA LEU A 14 -19.64 -12.59 -12.69
C LEU A 14 -20.27 -12.63 -11.29
N LYS A 15 -19.89 -13.60 -10.45
CA LYS A 15 -20.38 -13.73 -9.06
C LYS A 15 -20.00 -12.50 -8.23
N ALA A 16 -18.75 -12.03 -8.33
CA ALA A 16 -18.31 -10.83 -7.62
C ALA A 16 -19.11 -9.59 -8.08
N SER A 17 -19.31 -9.40 -9.38
CA SER A 17 -20.07 -8.28 -9.95
C SER A 17 -21.54 -8.29 -9.48
N LEU A 18 -22.20 -9.45 -9.48
CA LEU A 18 -23.56 -9.60 -9.00
C LEU A 18 -23.68 -9.32 -7.49
N ALA A 19 -22.76 -9.85 -6.69
CA ALA A 19 -22.72 -9.61 -5.25
C ALA A 19 -22.46 -8.13 -4.93
N ASN A 20 -21.62 -7.45 -5.73
CA ASN A 20 -21.33 -6.03 -5.56
C ASN A 20 -22.57 -5.14 -5.69
N THR A 21 -23.53 -5.52 -6.51
CA THR A 21 -24.80 -4.77 -6.67
C THR A 21 -25.54 -4.61 -5.34
N LYS A 22 -25.51 -5.64 -4.47
CA LYS A 22 -26.12 -5.59 -3.14
C LYS A 22 -25.17 -4.93 -2.13
N LEU A 23 -23.90 -5.31 -2.15
CA LEU A 23 -22.91 -4.81 -1.20
C LEU A 23 -22.73 -3.28 -1.27
N SER A 24 -22.78 -2.71 -2.48
CA SER A 24 -22.62 -1.26 -2.70
C SER A 24 -23.71 -0.40 -2.04
N THR A 25 -24.83 -1.01 -1.63
CA THR A 25 -25.95 -0.34 -0.94
C THR A 25 -26.15 -0.84 0.49
N ALA A 26 -25.32 -1.78 0.94
CA ALA A 26 -25.39 -2.31 2.29
C ALA A 26 -25.13 -1.21 3.35
N SER A 27 -25.87 -1.29 4.44
CA SER A 27 -25.69 -0.38 5.56
C SER A 27 -24.34 -0.60 6.28
N ASN A 28 -23.89 0.42 6.99
CA ASN A 28 -22.70 0.29 7.84
C ASN A 28 -22.83 -0.85 8.87
N GLU A 29 -24.05 -1.03 9.42
CA GLU A 29 -24.33 -2.10 10.39
C GLU A 29 -24.18 -3.48 9.77
N GLU A 30 -24.75 -3.73 8.60
CA GLU A 30 -24.60 -5.02 7.89
C GLU A 30 -23.14 -5.34 7.59
N LYS A 31 -22.36 -4.34 7.14
CA LYS A 31 -20.92 -4.48 6.92
C LYS A 31 -20.15 -4.79 8.20
N ASN A 32 -20.50 -4.13 9.32
CA ASN A 32 -19.86 -4.36 10.61
C ASN A 32 -20.17 -5.75 11.17
N VAL A 33 -21.43 -6.20 11.07
CA VAL A 33 -21.83 -7.56 11.46
C VAL A 33 -21.04 -8.59 10.65
N ALA A 34 -20.91 -8.39 9.34
CA ALA A 34 -20.15 -9.27 8.46
C ALA A 34 -18.67 -9.33 8.84
N LEU A 35 -18.03 -8.19 9.05
CA LEU A 35 -16.63 -8.12 9.45
C LEU A 35 -16.36 -8.81 10.80
N ASN A 36 -17.20 -8.58 11.80
CA ASN A 36 -17.06 -9.25 13.08
C ASN A 36 -17.25 -10.76 12.96
N SER A 37 -18.23 -11.23 12.17
CA SER A 37 -18.43 -12.66 11.91
C SER A 37 -17.25 -13.30 11.17
N MET A 38 -16.61 -12.59 10.23
CA MET A 38 -15.38 -13.02 9.57
C MET A 38 -14.23 -13.19 10.59
N ALA A 39 -14.08 -12.20 11.49
CA ALA A 39 -13.04 -12.24 12.53
C ALA A 39 -13.24 -13.41 13.51
N ASP A 40 -14.48 -13.62 13.96
CA ASP A 40 -14.84 -14.71 14.87
C ASP A 40 -14.60 -16.09 14.23
N GLN A 41 -14.90 -16.21 12.93
CA GLN A 41 -14.67 -17.47 12.21
C GLN A 41 -13.16 -17.74 11.99
N ILE A 42 -12.34 -16.71 11.73
CA ILE A 42 -10.87 -16.87 11.65
C ILE A 42 -10.30 -17.39 12.97
N GLU A 43 -10.73 -16.85 14.11
CA GLU A 43 -10.28 -17.33 15.42
C GLU A 43 -10.74 -18.78 15.67
N LYS A 44 -11.96 -19.12 15.29
CA LYS A 44 -12.50 -20.48 15.40
C LYS A 44 -11.72 -21.48 14.53
N ASP A 45 -11.32 -21.10 13.35
CA ASP A 45 -10.61 -21.96 12.39
C ASP A 45 -9.08 -21.88 12.53
N GLN A 46 -8.57 -21.26 13.63
CA GLN A 46 -7.15 -21.03 13.88
C GLN A 46 -6.29 -22.28 13.62
N SER A 47 -6.71 -23.45 14.13
CA SER A 47 -5.95 -24.69 13.99
C SER A 47 -5.80 -25.13 12.53
N THR A 48 -6.86 -24.96 11.72
CA THR A 48 -6.86 -25.27 10.29
C THR A 48 -5.94 -24.33 9.53
N ILE A 49 -6.03 -23.01 9.81
CA ILE A 49 -5.19 -22.01 9.16
C ILE A 49 -3.71 -22.26 9.47
N LEU A 50 -3.37 -22.55 10.73
CA LEU A 50 -1.99 -22.85 11.13
C LEU A 50 -1.48 -24.17 10.53
N LEU A 51 -2.35 -25.17 10.32
CA LEU A 51 -1.98 -26.41 9.64
C LEU A 51 -1.60 -26.15 8.17
N GLU A 52 -2.43 -25.40 7.44
CA GLU A 52 -2.17 -25.05 6.04
C GLU A 52 -0.98 -24.09 5.90
N ASN A 53 -0.73 -23.23 6.89
CA ASN A 53 0.45 -22.38 6.93
C ASN A 53 1.74 -23.20 7.08
N ARG A 54 1.76 -24.20 7.94
CA ARG A 54 2.91 -25.13 8.04
C ARG A 54 3.21 -25.78 6.72
N ARG A 55 2.19 -26.19 5.95
CA ARG A 55 2.34 -26.76 4.62
C ARG A 55 3.03 -25.79 3.64
N ASP A 56 2.62 -24.51 3.62
CA ASP A 56 3.29 -23.50 2.79
C ASP A 56 4.75 -23.30 3.22
N ILE A 57 5.04 -23.26 4.53
CA ILE A 57 6.40 -23.12 5.07
C ILE A 57 7.28 -24.31 4.69
N GLU A 58 6.78 -25.54 4.77
CA GLU A 58 7.52 -26.74 4.37
C GLU A 58 7.85 -26.71 2.87
N LEU A 59 6.88 -26.34 2.03
CA LEU A 59 7.09 -26.15 0.59
C LEU A 59 8.11 -25.05 0.29
N ALA A 60 8.05 -23.90 1.00
CA ALA A 60 9.00 -22.83 0.85
C ALA A 60 10.43 -23.26 1.21
N LYS A 61 10.60 -24.01 2.31
CA LYS A 61 11.89 -24.57 2.71
C LYS A 61 12.44 -25.56 1.67
N SER A 62 11.59 -26.43 1.14
CA SER A 62 12.01 -27.40 0.10
C SER A 62 12.42 -26.72 -1.21
N ASN A 63 11.87 -25.54 -1.50
CA ASN A 63 12.20 -24.74 -2.67
C ASN A 63 13.36 -23.74 -2.43
N ASN A 64 14.07 -23.84 -1.28
CA ASN A 64 15.18 -22.96 -0.91
C ASN A 64 14.80 -21.46 -0.94
N ILE A 65 13.58 -21.11 -0.56
CA ILE A 65 13.13 -19.73 -0.41
C ILE A 65 13.91 -19.06 0.74
N SER A 66 14.25 -17.78 0.61
CA SER A 66 15.03 -17.06 1.61
C SER A 66 14.34 -17.01 2.99
N SER A 67 15.15 -16.95 4.06
CA SER A 67 14.65 -16.86 5.43
C SER A 67 13.72 -15.67 5.65
N ALA A 68 14.02 -14.53 5.03
CA ALA A 68 13.19 -13.33 5.07
C ALA A 68 11.81 -13.55 4.43
N MET A 69 11.71 -14.34 3.36
CA MET A 69 10.43 -14.71 2.74
C MET A 69 9.67 -15.70 3.61
N ILE A 70 10.37 -16.69 4.23
CA ILE A 70 9.75 -17.64 5.17
C ILE A 70 9.18 -16.90 6.38
N ASP A 71 9.89 -15.91 6.91
CA ASP A 71 9.40 -15.08 8.01
C ASP A 71 8.11 -14.34 7.64
N ARG A 72 8.03 -13.78 6.43
CA ARG A 72 6.81 -13.12 5.92
C ARG A 72 5.62 -14.07 5.72
N LEU A 73 5.89 -15.36 5.42
CA LEU A 73 4.87 -16.40 5.26
C LEU A 73 4.34 -16.92 6.58
N SER A 74 5.18 -16.88 7.62
CA SER A 74 4.93 -17.57 8.89
C SER A 74 3.81 -16.92 9.67
N LEU A 75 2.86 -17.75 10.11
CA LEU A 75 1.81 -17.39 11.05
C LEU A 75 1.92 -18.25 12.30
N ASP A 76 1.69 -17.65 13.44
CA ASP A 76 1.49 -18.29 14.74
C ASP A 76 0.11 -17.93 15.30
N GLU A 77 -0.19 -18.39 16.51
CA GLU A 77 -1.45 -18.08 17.18
C GLU A 77 -1.64 -16.57 17.39
N THR A 78 -0.55 -15.86 17.66
CA THR A 78 -0.57 -14.39 17.81
C THR A 78 -0.87 -13.72 16.48
N GLY A 79 -0.27 -14.20 15.39
CA GLY A 79 -0.56 -13.74 14.03
C GLY A 79 -2.03 -13.90 13.64
N ILE A 80 -2.67 -15.03 13.99
CA ILE A 80 -4.11 -15.23 13.73
C ILE A 80 -4.96 -14.26 14.55
N LYS A 81 -4.65 -14.05 15.83
CA LYS A 81 -5.35 -13.06 16.67
C LYS A 81 -5.18 -11.63 16.14
N ASN A 82 -4.00 -11.31 15.63
CA ASN A 82 -3.74 -10.01 15.01
C ASN A 82 -4.56 -9.82 13.73
N ILE A 83 -4.70 -10.85 12.88
CA ILE A 83 -5.56 -10.82 11.70
C ILE A 83 -7.02 -10.55 12.11
N ALA A 84 -7.56 -11.29 13.05
CA ALA A 84 -8.93 -11.09 13.52
C ALA A 84 -9.14 -9.70 14.15
N SER A 85 -8.16 -9.22 14.93
CA SER A 85 -8.17 -7.88 15.51
C SER A 85 -8.13 -6.79 14.44
N SER A 86 -7.34 -6.95 13.38
CA SER A 86 -7.28 -6.04 12.24
C SER A 86 -8.66 -5.89 11.58
N ILE A 87 -9.35 -7.00 11.31
CA ILE A 87 -10.70 -6.98 10.75
C ILE A 87 -11.67 -6.23 11.66
N ARG A 88 -11.64 -6.50 12.98
CA ARG A 88 -12.48 -5.80 13.97
C ARG A 88 -12.16 -4.31 14.05
N ASN A 89 -10.90 -3.91 13.86
CA ASN A 89 -10.52 -2.50 13.79
C ASN A 89 -11.06 -1.84 12.53
N VAL A 90 -11.02 -2.51 11.37
CA VAL A 90 -11.68 -2.02 10.14
C VAL A 90 -13.19 -1.86 10.34
N ALA A 91 -13.86 -2.77 11.07
CA ALA A 91 -15.29 -2.64 11.39
C ALA A 91 -15.63 -1.36 12.18
N LYS A 92 -14.70 -0.88 13.03
CA LYS A 92 -14.89 0.34 13.85
C LYS A 92 -14.69 1.64 13.05
N LEU A 93 -14.05 1.58 11.90
CA LEU A 93 -13.80 2.76 11.06
C LEU A 93 -15.13 3.32 10.52
N ASN A 94 -15.15 4.62 10.27
CA ASN A 94 -16.29 5.28 9.65
C ASN A 94 -16.53 4.71 8.25
N ASP A 95 -17.80 4.47 7.93
CA ASP A 95 -18.17 4.05 6.58
C ASP A 95 -17.92 5.19 5.59
N PRO A 96 -17.11 4.99 4.55
CA PRO A 96 -16.85 6.02 3.57
C PRO A 96 -17.99 6.18 2.56
N VAL A 97 -18.89 5.20 2.43
CA VAL A 97 -19.94 5.17 1.41
C VAL A 97 -21.11 6.09 1.79
N GLY A 98 -21.61 6.86 0.83
CA GLY A 98 -22.76 7.74 1.02
C GLY A 98 -22.44 9.09 1.67
N ARG A 99 -21.16 9.38 1.97
CA ARG A 99 -20.76 10.67 2.53
C ARG A 99 -20.93 11.77 1.46
N VAL A 100 -21.50 12.91 1.88
CA VAL A 100 -21.52 14.13 1.07
C VAL A 100 -20.14 14.76 1.14
N LEU A 101 -19.38 14.67 0.05
CA LEU A 101 -18.02 15.21 -0.06
C LEU A 101 -18.05 16.71 -0.31
N ASP A 102 -19.09 17.20 -1.01
CA ASP A 102 -19.29 18.60 -1.35
C ASP A 102 -20.75 18.86 -1.71
N SER A 103 -21.23 20.11 -1.52
CA SER A 103 -22.60 20.51 -1.87
C SER A 103 -22.63 21.99 -2.25
N TRP A 104 -23.29 22.32 -3.36
CA TRP A 104 -23.44 23.72 -3.80
C TRP A 104 -24.76 23.95 -4.51
N ASP A 105 -25.24 25.19 -4.42
CA ASP A 105 -26.43 25.68 -5.08
C ASP A 105 -26.11 26.29 -6.45
N ARG A 106 -27.07 26.23 -7.37
CA ARG A 106 -26.96 26.90 -8.68
C ARG A 106 -27.95 28.05 -8.77
N PRO A 107 -27.65 29.10 -9.57
CA PRO A 107 -28.56 30.24 -9.73
C PRO A 107 -29.96 29.88 -10.24
N ASN A 108 -30.09 28.75 -10.93
CA ASN A 108 -31.38 28.25 -11.42
C ASN A 108 -32.16 27.41 -10.40
N GLY A 109 -31.68 27.33 -9.13
CA GLY A 109 -32.32 26.60 -8.06
C GLY A 109 -31.99 25.10 -7.96
N LEU A 110 -31.06 24.60 -8.79
CA LEU A 110 -30.55 23.24 -8.61
C LEU A 110 -29.58 23.17 -7.41
N ILE A 111 -29.70 22.11 -6.60
CA ILE A 111 -28.73 21.75 -5.56
C ILE A 111 -27.94 20.54 -6.04
N ILE A 112 -26.61 20.66 -6.08
CA ILE A 112 -25.74 19.59 -6.52
C ILE A 112 -24.94 19.07 -5.34
N LYS A 113 -24.95 17.74 -5.13
CA LYS A 113 -24.14 17.07 -4.12
C LYS A 113 -23.17 16.10 -4.79
N ARG A 114 -21.92 16.12 -4.35
CA ARG A 114 -20.93 15.11 -4.67
C ARG A 114 -20.91 14.09 -3.54
N VAL A 115 -21.27 12.84 -3.84
CA VAL A 115 -21.46 11.79 -2.84
C VAL A 115 -20.54 10.63 -3.14
N SER A 116 -19.83 10.12 -2.11
CA SER A 116 -18.94 8.96 -2.24
C SER A 116 -19.73 7.67 -2.50
N ILE A 117 -19.17 6.84 -3.37
CA ILE A 117 -19.69 5.50 -3.70
C ILE A 117 -18.54 4.51 -3.81
N PRO A 118 -18.78 3.19 -3.66
CA PRO A 118 -17.77 2.17 -3.95
C PRO A 118 -17.23 2.29 -5.37
N ILE A 119 -16.00 1.82 -5.60
CA ILE A 119 -15.43 1.72 -6.96
C ILE A 119 -16.15 0.61 -7.73
N GLY A 120 -16.36 -0.55 -7.09
CA GLY A 120 -16.96 -1.72 -7.73
C GLY A 120 -16.31 -3.04 -7.30
N VAL A 121 -15.77 -3.80 -8.25
CA VAL A 121 -15.05 -5.04 -7.99
C VAL A 121 -13.54 -4.78 -8.05
N ILE A 122 -12.83 -5.12 -6.99
CA ILE A 122 -11.39 -4.89 -6.86
C ILE A 122 -10.64 -6.22 -6.95
N GLY A 123 -9.76 -6.36 -7.94
CA GLY A 123 -8.84 -7.48 -8.04
C GLY A 123 -7.58 -7.22 -7.23
N ILE A 124 -7.26 -8.10 -6.27
CA ILE A 124 -6.04 -7.98 -5.46
C ILE A 124 -5.11 -9.15 -5.78
N ILE A 125 -3.90 -8.84 -6.27
CA ILE A 125 -2.87 -9.84 -6.62
C ILE A 125 -1.71 -9.64 -5.68
N TYR A 126 -1.42 -10.64 -4.82
CA TYR A 126 -0.42 -10.49 -3.77
C TYR A 126 0.49 -11.73 -3.63
N GLU A 127 1.68 -11.53 -3.04
CA GLU A 127 2.71 -12.54 -2.86
C GLU A 127 3.11 -12.68 -1.39
N ALA A 128 3.43 -13.91 -0.97
CA ALA A 128 4.13 -14.25 0.29
C ALA A 128 3.60 -13.57 1.58
N ARG A 129 2.31 -13.24 1.65
CA ARG A 129 1.70 -12.54 2.80
C ARG A 129 0.27 -13.03 3.04
N PRO A 130 0.07 -14.14 3.77
CA PRO A 130 -1.27 -14.71 3.98
C PRO A 130 -2.28 -13.73 4.61
N ASN A 131 -1.80 -12.85 5.51
CA ASN A 131 -2.63 -11.83 6.18
C ASN A 131 -3.30 -10.85 5.20
N VAL A 132 -2.68 -10.58 4.04
CA VAL A 132 -3.26 -9.68 3.01
C VAL A 132 -4.62 -10.19 2.54
N THR A 133 -4.88 -11.50 2.58
CA THR A 133 -6.20 -12.08 2.28
C THR A 133 -7.28 -11.43 3.14
N ALA A 134 -7.05 -11.30 4.43
CA ALA A 134 -8.00 -10.74 5.39
C ALA A 134 -8.03 -9.21 5.35
N ASP A 135 -6.85 -8.58 5.26
CA ASP A 135 -6.73 -7.12 5.23
C ASP A 135 -7.44 -6.54 4.00
N ALA A 136 -7.15 -7.09 2.82
CA ALA A 136 -7.77 -6.66 1.57
C ALA A 136 -9.29 -6.95 1.53
N ALA A 137 -9.70 -8.15 1.96
CA ALA A 137 -11.12 -8.52 2.01
C ALA A 137 -11.91 -7.59 2.92
N SER A 138 -11.39 -7.28 4.11
CA SER A 138 -12.07 -6.43 5.08
C SER A 138 -12.19 -4.97 4.62
N LEU A 139 -11.12 -4.40 4.06
CA LEU A 139 -11.13 -3.04 3.52
C LEU A 139 -12.08 -2.90 2.33
N CYS A 140 -12.06 -3.86 1.39
CA CYS A 140 -12.99 -3.87 0.27
C CYS A 140 -14.44 -3.98 0.75
N LEU A 141 -14.76 -4.93 1.61
CA LEU A 141 -16.12 -5.11 2.12
C LEU A 141 -16.61 -3.88 2.88
N LYS A 142 -15.80 -3.28 3.76
CA LYS A 142 -16.16 -2.07 4.51
C LYS A 142 -16.41 -0.88 3.59
N SER A 143 -15.63 -0.73 2.53
CA SER A 143 -15.81 0.33 1.52
C SER A 143 -16.88 -0.01 0.47
N GLY A 144 -17.63 -1.10 0.66
CA GLY A 144 -18.76 -1.49 -0.21
C GLY A 144 -18.34 -2.10 -1.55
N ASN A 145 -17.08 -2.54 -1.68
CA ASN A 145 -16.53 -3.16 -2.88
C ASN A 145 -16.50 -4.68 -2.76
N ALA A 146 -16.90 -5.39 -3.79
CA ALA A 146 -16.56 -6.80 -3.90
C ALA A 146 -15.07 -6.97 -4.23
N SER A 147 -14.49 -8.11 -3.85
CA SER A 147 -13.07 -8.38 -4.08
C SER A 147 -12.82 -9.74 -4.71
N ILE A 148 -11.80 -9.80 -5.58
CA ILE A 148 -11.27 -11.05 -6.16
C ILE A 148 -9.80 -11.15 -5.75
N LEU A 149 -9.51 -12.12 -4.87
CA LEU A 149 -8.21 -12.30 -4.24
C LEU A 149 -7.40 -13.37 -4.98
N ARG A 150 -6.15 -13.05 -5.34
CA ARG A 150 -5.21 -13.99 -5.94
C ARG A 150 -3.89 -13.96 -5.17
N SER A 151 -3.64 -14.98 -4.37
CA SER A 151 -2.37 -15.14 -3.63
C SER A 151 -1.25 -15.69 -4.52
N GLY A 152 0.00 -15.44 -4.13
CA GLY A 152 1.15 -16.13 -4.68
C GLY A 152 1.11 -17.65 -4.44
N SER A 153 1.92 -18.39 -5.21
CA SER A 153 2.05 -19.86 -5.05
C SER A 153 2.57 -20.26 -3.67
N ASP A 154 3.39 -19.39 -3.07
CA ASP A 154 4.11 -19.67 -1.83
C ASP A 154 3.24 -19.55 -0.58
N SER A 155 2.14 -18.76 -0.66
CA SER A 155 1.17 -18.57 0.43
C SER A 155 -0.22 -19.12 0.10
N PHE A 156 -0.33 -19.96 -0.91
CA PHE A 156 -1.64 -20.38 -1.45
C PHE A 156 -2.50 -21.12 -0.44
N HIS A 157 -1.94 -22.08 0.28
CA HIS A 157 -2.71 -22.92 1.22
C HIS A 157 -3.17 -22.11 2.43
N SER A 158 -2.30 -21.29 3.00
CA SER A 158 -2.63 -20.37 4.09
C SER A 158 -3.70 -19.36 3.68
N SER A 159 -3.51 -18.72 2.52
CA SER A 159 -4.44 -17.71 1.99
C SER A 159 -5.81 -18.30 1.68
N PHE A 160 -5.84 -19.51 1.14
CA PHE A 160 -7.09 -20.22 0.86
C PHE A 160 -7.83 -20.60 2.15
N ALA A 161 -7.11 -21.07 3.18
CA ALA A 161 -7.70 -21.38 4.48
C ALA A 161 -8.30 -20.13 5.16
N ILE A 162 -7.60 -18.99 5.10
CA ILE A 162 -8.12 -17.70 5.59
C ILE A 162 -9.37 -17.30 4.80
N TYR A 163 -9.34 -17.40 3.47
CA TYR A 163 -10.50 -17.10 2.62
C TYR A 163 -11.72 -17.97 2.97
N GLU A 164 -11.55 -19.29 3.13
CA GLU A 164 -12.64 -20.18 3.51
C GLU A 164 -13.25 -19.80 4.87
N SER A 165 -12.42 -19.42 5.84
CA SER A 165 -12.90 -18.91 7.13
C SER A 165 -13.70 -17.62 6.97
N ILE A 166 -13.19 -16.64 6.18
CA ILE A 166 -13.89 -15.40 5.84
C ILE A 166 -15.25 -15.71 5.20
N LYS A 167 -15.25 -16.58 4.19
CA LYS A 167 -16.47 -16.99 3.49
C LYS A 167 -17.49 -17.65 4.39
N ASN A 168 -17.05 -18.52 5.29
CA ASN A 168 -17.92 -19.17 6.27
C ASN A 168 -18.49 -18.16 7.27
N GLY A 169 -17.72 -17.16 7.69
CA GLY A 169 -18.23 -16.04 8.49
C GLY A 169 -19.32 -15.27 7.74
N LEU A 170 -19.09 -14.91 6.47
CA LEU A 170 -20.08 -14.17 5.66
C LEU A 170 -21.40 -14.93 5.48
N LYS A 171 -21.38 -16.24 5.28
CA LYS A 171 -22.58 -17.08 5.14
C LYS A 171 -23.53 -16.99 6.32
N THR A 172 -23.09 -16.54 7.49
CA THR A 172 -23.93 -16.35 8.68
C THR A 172 -24.58 -14.98 8.73
N THR A 173 -24.40 -14.13 7.72
CA THR A 173 -24.86 -12.74 7.68
C THR A 173 -25.82 -12.48 6.53
N SER A 174 -26.33 -11.24 6.41
CA SER A 174 -27.21 -10.83 5.31
C SER A 174 -26.47 -10.57 3.99
N LEU A 175 -25.15 -10.41 4.04
CA LEU A 175 -24.33 -10.13 2.85
C LEU A 175 -24.09 -11.40 2.03
N ASP A 176 -23.99 -11.23 0.71
CA ASP A 176 -23.70 -12.31 -0.21
C ASP A 176 -22.24 -12.77 -0.02
N ASP A 177 -22.01 -14.06 0.22
CA ASP A 177 -20.66 -14.63 0.40
C ASP A 177 -19.82 -14.57 -0.87
N ASN A 178 -20.42 -14.29 -2.04
CA ASN A 178 -19.71 -13.99 -3.28
C ASN A 178 -19.12 -12.57 -3.35
N SER A 179 -19.38 -11.71 -2.34
CA SER A 179 -18.74 -10.41 -2.22
C SER A 179 -17.20 -10.51 -2.06
N ILE A 180 -16.71 -11.65 -1.61
CA ILE A 180 -15.29 -11.95 -1.54
C ILE A 180 -15.05 -13.26 -2.29
N GLN A 181 -14.27 -13.18 -3.37
CA GLN A 181 -13.90 -14.32 -4.20
C GLN A 181 -12.40 -14.61 -4.07
N PHE A 182 -12.01 -15.85 -4.25
CA PHE A 182 -10.61 -16.28 -4.29
C PHE A 182 -10.33 -17.07 -5.55
N VAL A 183 -9.21 -16.85 -6.19
CA VAL A 183 -8.77 -17.61 -7.37
C VAL A 183 -8.22 -18.96 -6.94
N PRO A 184 -8.93 -20.09 -7.20
CA PRO A 184 -8.61 -21.40 -6.63
C PRO A 184 -7.49 -22.12 -7.38
N THR A 185 -6.58 -21.40 -8.01
CA THR A 185 -5.49 -21.98 -8.80
C THR A 185 -4.20 -21.19 -8.67
N LYS A 186 -3.07 -21.89 -8.75
CA LYS A 186 -1.72 -21.33 -8.80
C LYS A 186 -1.31 -20.91 -10.23
N ASP A 187 -2.13 -21.21 -11.23
CA ASP A 187 -1.82 -20.93 -12.63
C ASP A 187 -1.65 -19.42 -12.87
N ARG A 188 -0.59 -19.07 -13.60
CA ARG A 188 -0.28 -17.68 -13.96
C ARG A 188 -1.21 -17.12 -15.05
N GLU A 189 -1.91 -17.98 -15.78
CA GLU A 189 -2.93 -17.59 -16.75
C GLU A 189 -4.08 -16.83 -16.05
N ALA A 190 -4.48 -17.25 -14.85
CA ALA A 190 -5.48 -16.56 -14.05
C ALA A 190 -5.13 -15.08 -13.82
N VAL A 191 -3.85 -14.77 -13.59
CA VAL A 191 -3.38 -13.38 -13.45
C VAL A 191 -3.62 -12.61 -14.75
N GLY A 192 -3.25 -13.17 -15.91
CA GLY A 192 -3.49 -12.53 -17.20
C GLY A 192 -4.97 -12.25 -17.45
N LEU A 193 -5.87 -13.18 -17.10
CA LEU A 193 -7.32 -12.99 -17.19
C LEU A 193 -7.81 -11.87 -16.27
N MET A 194 -7.32 -11.77 -15.02
CA MET A 194 -7.63 -10.66 -14.12
C MET A 194 -7.16 -9.33 -14.70
N LEU A 195 -5.92 -9.27 -15.23
CA LEU A 195 -5.37 -8.06 -15.85
C LEU A 195 -6.20 -7.63 -17.07
N GLY A 196 -6.81 -8.57 -17.76
CA GLY A 196 -7.79 -8.33 -18.85
C GLY A 196 -9.14 -7.78 -18.37
N GLY A 197 -9.39 -7.70 -17.04
CA GLY A 197 -10.64 -7.17 -16.47
C GLY A 197 -11.80 -8.17 -16.38
N LEU A 198 -11.59 -9.47 -16.64
CA LEU A 198 -12.61 -10.54 -16.56
C LEU A 198 -13.93 -10.15 -17.26
N ASN A 199 -13.86 -9.74 -18.51
CA ASN A 199 -15.04 -9.27 -19.29
C ASN A 199 -15.76 -8.09 -18.60
N SER A 200 -15.02 -7.09 -18.13
CA SER A 200 -15.51 -5.90 -17.41
C SER A 200 -16.15 -6.21 -16.04
N ASN A 201 -15.76 -7.32 -15.41
CA ASN A 201 -16.16 -7.65 -14.03
C ASN A 201 -15.10 -7.30 -12.97
N ILE A 202 -14.01 -6.61 -13.36
CA ILE A 202 -13.03 -5.99 -12.45
C ILE A 202 -12.90 -4.53 -12.86
N ASP A 203 -13.01 -3.63 -11.88
CA ASP A 203 -12.92 -2.19 -12.07
C ASP A 203 -11.51 -1.64 -11.80
N VAL A 204 -10.79 -2.22 -10.82
CA VAL A 204 -9.44 -1.81 -10.41
C VAL A 204 -8.63 -3.02 -9.98
N ILE A 205 -7.32 -2.99 -10.23
CA ILE A 205 -6.38 -3.99 -9.70
C ILE A 205 -5.41 -3.32 -8.72
N VAL A 206 -5.14 -4.03 -7.61
CA VAL A 206 -4.16 -3.66 -6.61
C VAL A 206 -3.10 -4.77 -6.50
N PRO A 207 -1.89 -4.56 -7.04
CA PRO A 207 -0.77 -5.48 -6.83
C PRO A 207 -0.13 -5.27 -5.45
N ARG A 208 0.24 -6.36 -4.77
CA ARG A 208 0.94 -6.36 -3.48
C ARG A 208 2.05 -7.41 -3.47
N GLY A 209 3.20 -7.10 -4.04
CA GLY A 209 4.31 -8.05 -4.19
C GLY A 209 5.59 -7.37 -4.59
N GLY A 210 6.56 -8.16 -5.07
CA GLY A 210 7.84 -7.65 -5.55
C GLY A 210 7.74 -6.93 -6.89
N LYS A 211 8.84 -6.25 -7.24
CA LYS A 211 9.00 -5.44 -8.47
C LYS A 211 8.52 -6.17 -9.75
N SER A 212 8.83 -7.46 -9.86
CA SER A 212 8.45 -8.26 -11.04
C SER A 212 6.93 -8.39 -11.21
N LEU A 213 6.20 -8.63 -10.12
CA LEU A 213 4.74 -8.67 -10.16
C LEU A 213 4.15 -7.30 -10.47
N VAL A 214 4.58 -6.26 -9.77
CA VAL A 214 4.03 -4.92 -9.95
C VAL A 214 4.30 -4.41 -11.36
N SER A 215 5.52 -4.60 -11.89
CA SER A 215 5.88 -4.25 -13.27
C SER A 215 4.99 -4.98 -14.29
N ARG A 216 4.77 -6.27 -14.10
CA ARG A 216 3.86 -7.04 -14.95
C ARG A 216 2.45 -6.47 -14.94
N VAL A 217 1.91 -6.18 -13.73
CA VAL A 217 0.57 -5.61 -13.58
C VAL A 217 0.46 -4.25 -14.26
N GLN A 218 1.43 -3.36 -14.05
CA GLN A 218 1.43 -2.03 -14.67
C GLN A 218 1.51 -2.07 -16.20
N ASN A 219 2.26 -3.02 -16.76
CA ASN A 219 2.45 -3.13 -18.21
C ASN A 219 1.31 -3.87 -18.94
N GLU A 220 0.67 -4.85 -18.29
CA GLU A 220 -0.30 -5.74 -18.92
C GLU A 220 -1.76 -5.41 -18.57
N ALA A 221 -2.04 -4.66 -17.48
CA ALA A 221 -3.40 -4.39 -17.06
C ALA A 221 -4.15 -3.51 -18.05
N LYS A 222 -5.38 -3.93 -18.38
CA LYS A 222 -6.34 -3.17 -19.20
C LYS A 222 -7.37 -2.41 -18.36
N VAL A 223 -7.24 -2.49 -17.05
CA VAL A 223 -8.04 -1.78 -16.04
C VAL A 223 -7.13 -0.91 -15.18
N PRO A 224 -7.64 0.13 -14.52
CA PRO A 224 -6.86 0.97 -13.60
C PRO A 224 -6.10 0.15 -12.56
N VAL A 225 -4.91 0.63 -12.18
CA VAL A 225 -4.04 -0.02 -11.20
C VAL A 225 -3.70 0.95 -10.08
N PHE A 226 -3.89 0.52 -8.82
CA PHE A 226 -3.39 1.23 -7.64
C PHE A 226 -2.13 0.52 -7.13
N GLY A 227 -0.99 1.17 -7.22
CA GLY A 227 0.27 0.58 -6.75
C GLY A 227 1.47 1.46 -7.05
N HIS A 228 2.62 1.01 -6.57
CA HIS A 228 3.93 1.58 -6.87
C HIS A 228 4.88 0.45 -7.26
N LEU A 229 5.87 0.76 -8.07
CA LEU A 229 6.86 -0.21 -8.52
C LEU A 229 7.97 -0.38 -7.46
N GLU A 230 8.49 0.74 -6.98
CA GLU A 230 9.60 0.84 -6.03
C GLU A 230 9.40 2.07 -5.12
N GLY A 231 9.96 2.01 -3.92
CA GLY A 231 9.97 3.10 -2.95
C GLY A 231 11.37 3.71 -2.81
N ILE A 232 11.84 4.50 -3.78
CA ILE A 232 13.09 5.25 -3.63
C ILE A 232 12.80 6.55 -2.90
N CYS A 233 12.86 6.48 -1.56
CA CYS A 233 12.54 7.59 -0.68
C CYS A 233 13.79 8.39 -0.32
N HIS A 234 13.65 9.72 -0.18
CA HIS A 234 14.75 10.62 0.17
C HIS A 234 14.49 11.33 1.49
N VAL A 235 15.58 11.60 2.20
CA VAL A 235 15.62 12.56 3.30
C VAL A 235 16.57 13.68 2.89
N TYR A 236 16.07 14.91 2.82
CA TYR A 236 16.88 16.10 2.54
C TYR A 236 17.09 16.90 3.82
N VAL A 237 18.35 17.04 4.24
CA VAL A 237 18.77 17.89 5.36
C VAL A 237 19.16 19.26 4.79
N ASN A 238 18.28 20.23 5.02
CA ASN A 238 18.40 21.61 4.52
C ASN A 238 19.38 22.44 5.37
N ALA A 239 19.85 23.56 4.83
CA ALA A 239 20.78 24.49 5.48
C ALA A 239 20.33 24.94 6.89
N ASP A 240 19.02 25.09 7.08
CA ASP A 240 18.42 25.54 8.35
C ASP A 240 17.89 24.37 9.19
N ALA A 241 18.45 23.18 9.04
CA ALA A 241 18.03 22.00 9.81
C ALA A 241 18.52 22.06 11.25
N ASP A 242 17.71 21.53 12.17
CA ASP A 242 18.18 21.15 13.52
C ASP A 242 18.98 19.84 13.45
N ILE A 243 20.16 19.83 14.07
CA ILE A 243 21.11 18.70 13.96
C ILE A 243 20.57 17.41 14.63
N GLU A 244 19.91 17.53 15.78
CA GLU A 244 19.39 16.36 16.49
C GLU A 244 18.22 15.74 15.70
N LYS A 245 17.33 16.58 15.14
CA LYS A 245 16.28 16.12 14.22
C LYS A 245 16.90 15.46 12.99
N ALA A 246 17.95 16.03 12.40
CA ALA A 246 18.62 15.45 11.23
C ALA A 246 19.18 14.05 11.51
N ILE A 247 19.81 13.86 12.67
CA ILE A 247 20.34 12.56 13.11
C ILE A 247 19.22 11.55 13.34
N ASP A 248 18.24 11.91 14.19
CA ASP A 248 17.22 10.96 14.63
C ASP A 248 16.25 10.59 13.50
N VAL A 249 15.80 11.57 12.73
CA VAL A 249 14.87 11.34 11.60
C VAL A 249 15.55 10.50 10.51
N THR A 250 16.80 10.81 10.14
CA THR A 250 17.51 10.04 9.11
C THR A 250 17.76 8.61 9.57
N ALA A 251 18.24 8.43 10.81
CA ALA A 251 18.48 7.10 11.36
C ALA A 251 17.18 6.27 11.45
N ASN A 252 16.07 6.87 11.88
CA ASN A 252 14.78 6.20 11.93
C ASN A 252 14.26 5.90 10.53
N ALA A 253 14.35 6.85 9.60
CA ALA A 253 13.87 6.70 8.22
C ALA A 253 14.53 5.52 7.50
N LYS A 254 15.83 5.26 7.76
CA LYS A 254 16.52 4.11 7.17
C LYS A 254 16.42 2.85 8.02
N MET A 255 16.73 2.93 9.33
CA MET A 255 17.11 1.76 10.11
C MET A 255 15.99 1.18 10.99
N ARG A 256 14.85 1.88 11.18
CA ARG A 256 13.70 1.32 11.93
C ARG A 256 13.22 -0.01 11.30
N ARG A 257 13.08 -0.03 9.98
CA ARG A 257 12.74 -1.22 9.20
C ARG A 257 13.20 -1.05 7.76
N THR A 258 14.26 -1.70 7.39
CA THR A 258 14.93 -1.54 6.09
C THR A 258 14.13 -2.13 4.92
N SER A 259 13.33 -3.16 5.16
CA SER A 259 12.65 -3.95 4.13
C SER A 259 11.24 -3.46 3.75
N ILE A 260 10.95 -2.17 3.93
CA ILE A 260 9.68 -1.54 3.54
C ILE A 260 9.93 -0.40 2.56
N CYS A 261 8.96 -0.15 1.66
CA CYS A 261 9.04 0.88 0.62
C CYS A 261 9.12 2.32 1.16
N GLY A 262 8.76 2.57 2.42
CA GLY A 262 8.92 3.85 3.09
C GLY A 262 10.30 4.04 3.74
N ALA A 263 11.22 3.07 3.66
CA ALA A 263 12.58 3.26 4.14
C ALA A 263 13.34 4.25 3.23
N ALA A 264 14.11 5.15 3.83
CA ALA A 264 14.93 6.06 3.05
C ALA A 264 16.05 5.29 2.32
N GLU A 265 16.19 5.53 1.03
CA GLU A 265 17.26 4.95 0.22
C GLU A 265 18.35 5.99 -0.09
N THR A 266 18.02 7.27 0.00
CA THR A 266 18.97 8.37 -0.25
C THR A 266 18.86 9.47 0.81
N LEU A 267 20.02 9.86 1.34
CA LEU A 267 20.22 11.06 2.15
C LEU A 267 20.84 12.17 1.28
N LEU A 268 20.16 13.30 1.18
CA LEU A 268 20.66 14.53 0.57
C LEU A 268 21.01 15.52 1.68
N ILE A 269 22.15 16.18 1.63
CA ILE A 269 22.54 17.17 2.63
C ILE A 269 23.04 18.45 1.96
N ASP A 270 22.60 19.60 2.48
CA ASP A 270 23.02 20.90 1.98
C ASP A 270 24.52 21.16 2.20
N LYS A 271 25.18 21.68 1.17
CA LYS A 271 26.60 21.92 1.16
C LYS A 271 27.08 22.92 2.22
N SER A 272 26.23 23.81 2.65
CA SER A 272 26.59 24.80 3.67
C SER A 272 26.84 24.18 5.05
N ILE A 273 26.20 23.02 5.36
CA ILE A 273 26.24 22.39 6.69
C ILE A 273 26.91 21.01 6.70
N TYR A 274 27.19 20.41 5.54
CA TYR A 274 27.59 18.98 5.47
C TYR A 274 28.84 18.65 6.30
N LYS A 275 29.82 19.55 6.41
CA LYS A 275 31.07 19.31 7.16
C LYS A 275 30.83 19.11 8.65
N GLU A 276 29.82 19.76 9.19
CA GLU A 276 29.47 19.68 10.61
C GLU A 276 28.45 18.58 10.89
N TYR A 277 27.44 18.42 10.04
CA TYR A 277 26.30 17.55 10.28
C TYR A 277 26.55 16.12 9.80
N LEU A 278 27.13 15.95 8.62
CA LEU A 278 27.28 14.64 7.98
C LEU A 278 28.07 13.64 8.85
N PRO A 279 29.20 13.99 9.47
CA PRO A 279 29.94 13.05 10.32
C PRO A 279 29.09 12.50 11.47
N LYS A 280 28.22 13.32 12.08
CA LYS A 280 27.36 12.92 13.20
C LYS A 280 26.23 12.00 12.74
N ILE A 281 25.61 12.33 11.59
CA ILE A 281 24.55 11.50 10.98
C ILE A 281 25.10 10.14 10.59
N LEU A 282 26.25 10.10 9.91
CA LEU A 282 26.91 8.87 9.45
C LEU A 282 27.38 8.01 10.61
N ALA A 283 27.94 8.60 11.68
CA ALA A 283 28.32 7.86 12.89
C ALA A 283 27.10 7.19 13.54
N LYS A 284 25.91 7.84 13.52
CA LYS A 284 24.68 7.23 14.03
C LYS A 284 24.23 6.07 13.13
N LEU A 285 24.24 6.23 11.83
CA LEU A 285 23.86 5.17 10.86
C LEU A 285 24.82 3.96 10.97
N ASP A 286 26.13 4.21 11.03
CA ASP A 286 27.15 3.18 11.20
C ASP A 286 26.95 2.40 12.52
N SER A 287 26.70 3.10 13.62
CA SER A 287 26.41 2.47 14.92
C SER A 287 25.21 1.51 14.90
N LEU A 288 24.33 1.67 13.91
CA LEU A 288 23.18 0.80 13.66
C LEU A 288 23.45 -0.27 12.59
N GLY A 289 24.67 -0.32 12.03
CA GLY A 289 25.09 -1.29 11.03
C GLY A 289 24.66 -0.93 9.61
N CYS A 290 24.47 0.35 9.30
CA CYS A 290 24.12 0.80 7.96
C CYS A 290 25.36 0.99 7.08
N GLU A 291 25.40 0.33 5.93
CA GLU A 291 26.41 0.60 4.89
C GLU A 291 26.11 1.95 4.22
N VAL A 292 27.13 2.78 4.13
CA VAL A 292 27.04 4.11 3.49
C VAL A 292 27.72 4.06 2.12
N ARG A 293 27.04 4.54 1.09
CA ARG A 293 27.60 4.77 -0.24
C ARG A 293 27.58 6.25 -0.57
N GLY A 294 28.71 6.83 -0.93
CA GLY A 294 28.78 8.28 -1.09
C GLY A 294 29.75 8.73 -2.17
N ASP A 295 29.67 10.02 -2.48
CA ASP A 295 30.57 10.69 -3.39
C ASP A 295 31.89 11.10 -2.68
N GLN A 296 32.77 11.80 -3.39
CA GLN A 296 34.05 12.26 -2.86
C GLN A 296 33.95 13.15 -1.60
N TYR A 297 32.83 13.87 -1.42
CA TYR A 297 32.61 14.70 -0.22
C TYR A 297 32.30 13.83 1.00
N VAL A 298 31.52 12.80 0.80
CA VAL A 298 31.15 11.81 1.83
C VAL A 298 32.37 10.99 2.22
N ASN A 299 33.07 10.44 1.23
CA ASN A 299 34.28 9.60 1.43
C ASN A 299 35.41 10.39 2.10
N GLY A 300 35.47 11.70 1.88
CA GLY A 300 36.46 12.58 2.55
C GLY A 300 36.17 12.83 4.04
N LEU A 301 34.95 12.54 4.52
CA LEU A 301 34.53 12.73 5.92
C LEU A 301 34.29 11.42 6.66
N PHE A 302 34.04 10.32 5.94
CA PHE A 302 33.71 9.01 6.52
C PHE A 302 34.45 7.92 5.76
N ALA A 303 35.53 7.40 6.37
CA ALA A 303 36.48 6.50 5.72
C ALA A 303 35.87 5.12 5.36
N ASP A 304 34.83 4.69 6.05
CA ASP A 304 34.16 3.41 5.81
C ASP A 304 33.07 3.49 4.74
N ALA A 305 32.82 4.68 4.15
CA ALA A 305 31.91 4.84 3.03
C ALA A 305 32.46 4.14 1.77
N LYS A 306 31.57 3.48 1.04
CA LYS A 306 31.88 2.91 -0.27
C LYS A 306 31.62 3.92 -1.38
N ASP A 307 32.34 3.78 -2.47
CA ASP A 307 32.11 4.60 -3.67
C ASP A 307 30.70 4.34 -4.22
N ILE A 308 30.01 5.42 -4.54
CA ILE A 308 28.68 5.38 -5.11
C ILE A 308 28.73 5.27 -6.64
N SER A 309 27.85 4.51 -7.22
CA SER A 309 27.66 4.42 -8.68
C SER A 309 26.37 5.17 -9.10
N GLU A 310 26.21 5.43 -10.40
CA GLU A 310 24.98 6.05 -10.93
C GLU A 310 23.74 5.18 -10.69
N GLU A 311 23.90 3.85 -10.67
CA GLU A 311 22.81 2.90 -10.43
C GLU A 311 22.29 2.95 -8.98
N ASP A 312 23.16 3.27 -8.02
CA ASP A 312 22.79 3.37 -6.61
C ASP A 312 21.68 4.40 -6.37
N TRP A 313 21.67 5.50 -7.13
CA TRP A 313 20.64 6.54 -7.02
C TRP A 313 19.24 6.05 -7.41
N SER A 314 19.17 5.00 -8.23
CA SER A 314 17.92 4.40 -8.71
C SER A 314 17.66 3.02 -8.12
N THR A 315 18.30 2.70 -6.98
CA THR A 315 18.21 1.39 -6.33
C THR A 315 17.39 1.47 -5.06
N GLU A 316 16.30 0.70 -4.98
CA GLU A 316 15.63 0.38 -3.74
C GLU A 316 16.36 -0.80 -3.09
N TYR A 317 17.24 -0.53 -2.12
CA TYR A 317 18.09 -1.55 -1.49
C TYR A 317 17.28 -2.55 -0.67
N LEU A 318 16.24 -2.08 0.04
CA LEU A 318 15.47 -2.88 1.01
C LEU A 318 16.36 -3.56 2.07
N ASP A 319 17.52 -2.96 2.34
CA ASP A 319 18.56 -3.44 3.24
C ASP A 319 19.18 -2.27 4.01
N ALA A 320 20.07 -2.57 4.94
CA ALA A 320 20.81 -1.58 5.72
C ALA A 320 21.92 -0.90 4.88
N ILE A 321 21.52 -0.29 3.77
CA ILE A 321 22.39 0.44 2.83
C ILE A 321 21.73 1.77 2.50
N ILE A 322 22.47 2.87 2.51
CA ILE A 322 22.00 4.20 2.15
C ILE A 322 22.95 4.92 1.21
N SER A 323 22.41 5.54 0.16
CA SER A 323 23.12 6.46 -0.72
C SER A 323 23.17 7.85 -0.11
N VAL A 324 24.32 8.54 -0.16
CA VAL A 324 24.48 9.87 0.44
C VAL A 324 25.09 10.84 -0.57
N LYS A 325 24.46 12.01 -0.73
CA LYS A 325 24.91 13.06 -1.64
C LYS A 325 24.92 14.42 -0.95
N VAL A 326 26.02 15.15 -1.14
CA VAL A 326 26.09 16.59 -0.82
C VAL A 326 25.52 17.38 -2.00
N VAL A 327 24.49 18.19 -1.76
CA VAL A 327 23.84 19.05 -2.77
C VAL A 327 24.16 20.52 -2.52
N GLU A 328 24.27 21.31 -3.57
CA GLU A 328 24.58 22.75 -3.45
C GLU A 328 23.50 23.53 -2.68
N ASN A 329 22.24 23.15 -2.84
CA ASN A 329 21.09 23.80 -2.24
C ASN A 329 19.80 22.98 -2.44
N ILE A 330 18.67 23.54 -2.00
CA ILE A 330 17.34 22.92 -2.13
C ILE A 330 16.93 22.63 -3.60
N ASP A 331 17.36 23.47 -4.56
CA ASP A 331 17.01 23.24 -5.98
C ASP A 331 17.71 22.02 -6.55
N GLU A 332 18.98 21.78 -6.17
CA GLU A 332 19.68 20.55 -6.56
C GLU A 332 19.07 19.32 -5.87
N ALA A 333 18.66 19.43 -4.59
CA ALA A 333 17.95 18.35 -3.90
C ALA A 333 16.65 17.98 -4.63
N ILE A 334 15.84 18.97 -4.99
CA ILE A 334 14.60 18.78 -5.74
C ILE A 334 14.87 18.17 -7.13
N SER A 335 15.93 18.62 -7.79
CA SER A 335 16.34 18.09 -9.12
C SER A 335 16.77 16.64 -9.03
N HIS A 336 17.50 16.28 -7.97
CA HIS A 336 17.89 14.89 -7.69
C HIS A 336 16.67 14.01 -7.46
N ILE A 337 15.75 14.43 -6.58
CA ILE A 337 14.49 13.73 -6.30
C ILE A 337 13.66 13.53 -7.58
N LYS A 338 13.55 14.57 -8.41
CA LYS A 338 12.84 14.48 -9.71
C LYS A 338 13.47 13.48 -10.68
N LYS A 339 14.78 13.33 -10.64
CA LYS A 339 15.51 12.44 -11.55
C LYS A 339 15.45 10.98 -11.11
N TYR A 340 15.59 10.71 -9.81
CA TYR A 340 15.80 9.36 -9.29
C TYR A 340 14.65 8.85 -8.42
N GLY A 341 13.85 9.74 -7.83
CA GLY A 341 12.72 9.38 -7.00
C GLY A 341 11.59 8.70 -7.78
N THR A 342 10.84 7.87 -7.10
CA THR A 342 9.69 7.12 -7.66
C THR A 342 8.34 7.76 -7.33
N GLY A 343 8.35 8.97 -6.76
CA GLY A 343 7.15 9.68 -6.32
C GLY A 343 6.47 9.03 -5.11
N HIS A 344 7.21 8.27 -4.32
CA HIS A 344 6.70 7.56 -3.15
C HIS A 344 6.64 8.49 -1.92
N THR A 345 7.75 8.70 -1.24
CA THR A 345 7.79 9.47 0.01
C THR A 345 9.11 10.24 0.12
N GLU A 346 8.99 11.54 0.41
CA GLU A 346 10.14 12.42 0.58
C GLU A 346 10.04 13.18 1.90
N ALA A 347 11.17 13.44 2.55
CA ALA A 347 11.23 14.23 3.76
C ALA A 347 12.22 15.39 3.60
N ILE A 348 11.85 16.56 4.11
CA ILE A 348 12.78 17.67 4.33
C ILE A 348 12.94 17.89 5.85
N ILE A 349 14.17 18.12 6.28
CA ILE A 349 14.49 18.50 7.65
C ILE A 349 14.96 19.96 7.61
N THR A 350 14.18 20.85 8.21
CA THR A 350 14.44 22.30 8.25
C THR A 350 13.62 22.97 9.35
N GLU A 351 14.15 24.04 9.93
CA GLU A 351 13.41 24.95 10.81
C GLU A 351 12.90 26.19 10.04
N ASN A 352 13.18 26.29 8.75
CA ASN A 352 12.76 27.40 7.91
C ASN A 352 11.46 27.06 7.16
N GLU A 353 10.35 27.67 7.56
CA GLU A 353 9.03 27.46 6.96
C GLU A 353 9.01 27.77 5.46
N ASN A 354 9.74 28.81 4.98
CA ASN A 354 9.79 29.13 3.55
C ASN A 354 10.49 28.02 2.74
N SER A 355 11.54 27.42 3.29
CA SER A 355 12.20 26.27 2.67
C SER A 355 11.27 25.05 2.62
N ALA A 356 10.51 24.80 3.68
CA ALA A 356 9.53 23.71 3.73
C ALA A 356 8.43 23.90 2.67
N GLU A 357 7.81 25.09 2.62
CA GLU A 357 6.76 25.40 1.64
C GLU A 357 7.29 25.35 0.19
N TYR A 358 8.52 25.82 -0.02
CA TYR A 358 9.16 25.72 -1.33
C TYR A 358 9.36 24.24 -1.75
N PHE A 359 9.82 23.40 -0.84
CA PHE A 359 9.99 21.98 -1.08
C PHE A 359 8.64 21.30 -1.37
N PHE A 360 7.61 21.56 -0.58
CA PHE A 360 6.26 21.01 -0.78
C PHE A 360 5.67 21.36 -2.14
N LYS A 361 5.92 22.59 -2.60
CA LYS A 361 5.42 23.07 -3.90
C LYS A 361 6.15 22.43 -5.09
N HIS A 362 7.42 22.10 -4.95
CA HIS A 362 8.26 21.69 -6.09
C HIS A 362 8.54 20.20 -6.15
N VAL A 363 8.32 19.45 -5.08
CA VAL A 363 8.38 17.99 -5.04
C VAL A 363 6.98 17.41 -5.28
N ASP A 364 6.86 16.48 -6.23
CA ASP A 364 5.58 15.84 -6.56
C ASP A 364 5.65 14.34 -6.20
N SER A 365 5.73 14.04 -4.91
CA SER A 365 5.64 12.68 -4.37
C SER A 365 4.30 12.48 -3.67
N SER A 366 3.91 11.23 -3.48
CA SER A 366 2.62 10.87 -2.88
C SER A 366 2.52 11.34 -1.42
N ILE A 367 3.65 11.34 -0.73
CA ILE A 367 3.78 11.74 0.66
C ILE A 367 5.00 12.64 0.78
N ILE A 368 4.84 13.79 1.39
CA ILE A 368 5.94 14.72 1.68
C ILE A 368 5.88 15.10 3.15
N LEU A 369 7.01 15.01 3.84
CA LEU A 369 7.10 15.14 5.29
C LEU A 369 8.05 16.30 5.66
N LEU A 370 7.66 17.08 6.67
CA LEU A 370 8.52 18.06 7.33
C LEU A 370 8.95 17.49 8.69
N ASN A 371 10.27 17.44 8.93
CA ASN A 371 10.85 17.04 10.22
C ASN A 371 10.32 15.69 10.74
N ALA A 372 10.00 14.75 9.84
CA ALA A 372 9.45 13.45 10.19
C ALA A 372 10.05 12.35 9.31
N SER A 373 10.14 11.16 9.88
CA SER A 373 10.67 9.96 9.21
C SER A 373 9.78 9.53 8.05
N THR A 374 10.38 9.14 6.92
CA THR A 374 9.67 8.57 5.77
C THR A 374 8.90 7.29 6.11
N GLN A 375 9.21 6.66 7.24
CA GLN A 375 8.52 5.47 7.74
C GLN A 375 7.13 5.73 8.32
N PHE A 376 6.72 7.00 8.45
CA PHE A 376 5.33 7.35 8.69
C PHE A 376 4.43 7.19 7.45
N ALA A 377 4.99 6.88 6.30
CA ALA A 377 4.25 6.51 5.09
C ALA A 377 3.55 5.15 5.28
N ASP A 378 2.48 5.12 6.06
CA ASP A 378 1.74 3.95 6.49
C ASP A 378 0.29 4.33 6.79
N GLY A 379 -0.67 3.52 6.33
CA GLY A 379 -2.10 3.82 6.52
C GLY A 379 -2.55 3.78 7.99
N GLY A 380 -1.88 3.00 8.84
CA GLY A 380 -2.13 2.99 10.29
C GLY A 380 -1.69 4.30 10.94
N GLU A 381 -0.47 4.77 10.61
CA GLU A 381 0.10 6.02 11.10
C GLU A 381 -0.71 7.25 10.59
N PHE A 382 -1.29 7.16 9.39
CA PHE A 382 -2.16 8.21 8.83
C PHE A 382 -3.58 8.20 9.42
N GLY A 383 -3.89 7.28 10.32
CA GLY A 383 -5.21 7.17 10.92
C GLY A 383 -6.25 6.51 10.02
N PHE A 384 -5.84 5.88 8.91
CA PHE A 384 -6.76 5.15 8.02
C PHE A 384 -7.10 3.75 8.55
N GLY A 385 -6.48 3.34 9.66
CA GLY A 385 -6.69 2.08 10.37
C GLY A 385 -6.03 0.86 9.72
N ALA A 386 -6.00 0.80 8.40
CA ALA A 386 -5.32 -0.22 7.60
C ALA A 386 -5.13 0.28 6.17
N GLU A 387 -4.25 -0.37 5.40
CA GLU A 387 -4.06 -0.11 3.98
C GLU A 387 -3.88 -1.41 3.18
N ILE A 388 -4.29 -1.42 1.93
CA ILE A 388 -3.96 -2.52 1.00
C ILE A 388 -2.55 -2.33 0.43
N GLY A 389 -2.05 -1.12 0.39
CA GLY A 389 -0.74 -0.72 -0.13
C GLY A 389 -0.65 0.78 -0.36
N ILE A 390 0.44 1.24 -0.98
CA ILE A 390 0.66 2.64 -1.31
C ILE A 390 0.62 2.78 -2.84
N SER A 391 0.04 3.86 -3.35
CA SER A 391 0.00 4.16 -4.78
C SER A 391 0.71 5.48 -5.07
N THR A 392 1.58 5.47 -6.09
CA THR A 392 2.32 6.66 -6.54
C THR A 392 1.71 7.31 -7.78
N GLY A 393 0.72 6.67 -8.39
CA GLY A 393 0.02 7.18 -9.57
C GLY A 393 -0.68 8.52 -9.30
N ARG A 394 -0.79 9.36 -10.35
CA ARG A 394 -1.50 10.66 -10.24
C ARG A 394 -3.02 10.55 -10.36
N MET A 395 -3.49 9.49 -11.00
CA MET A 395 -4.91 9.17 -11.01
C MET A 395 -5.30 8.58 -9.65
N HIS A 396 -6.58 8.72 -9.29
CA HIS A 396 -7.11 8.18 -8.06
C HIS A 396 -6.80 6.66 -7.90
N ALA A 397 -6.27 6.18 -6.74
CA ALA A 397 -5.93 6.97 -5.57
C ALA A 397 -4.40 7.11 -5.45
N ARG A 398 -3.93 8.06 -4.61
CA ARG A 398 -2.51 8.35 -4.36
C ARG A 398 -2.21 8.33 -2.86
N GLY A 399 -1.02 7.82 -2.47
CA GLY A 399 -0.65 7.61 -1.07
C GLY A 399 -1.13 6.26 -0.54
N PRO A 400 -1.24 6.07 0.79
CA PRO A 400 -1.77 4.86 1.40
C PRO A 400 -3.22 4.60 0.96
N ILE A 401 -3.52 3.37 0.53
CA ILE A 401 -4.83 2.97 0.04
C ILE A 401 -5.65 2.39 1.19
N GLY A 402 -6.33 3.25 1.91
CA GLY A 402 -7.29 2.92 2.96
C GLY A 402 -8.74 2.92 2.44
N LEU A 403 -9.71 2.99 3.36
CA LEU A 403 -11.14 2.91 3.02
C LEU A 403 -11.61 4.00 2.06
N GLU A 404 -11.19 5.25 2.28
CA GLU A 404 -11.63 6.39 1.46
C GLU A 404 -11.09 6.29 0.03
N GLN A 405 -9.85 5.81 -0.13
CA GLN A 405 -9.22 5.62 -1.43
C GLN A 405 -9.84 4.49 -2.25
N LEU A 406 -10.58 3.58 -1.59
CA LEU A 406 -11.38 2.53 -2.24
C LEU A 406 -12.79 3.01 -2.62
N THR A 407 -13.04 4.32 -2.61
CA THR A 407 -14.28 4.92 -3.07
C THR A 407 -14.04 5.88 -4.22
N THR A 408 -15.07 6.12 -5.03
CA THR A 408 -15.15 7.20 -5.99
C THR A 408 -16.38 8.05 -5.65
N PHE A 409 -16.90 8.86 -6.56
CA PHE A 409 -18.07 9.70 -6.29
C PHE A 409 -19.04 9.75 -7.46
N LYS A 410 -20.30 10.07 -7.15
CA LYS A 410 -21.31 10.48 -8.12
C LYS A 410 -21.90 11.83 -7.76
N TYR A 411 -22.51 12.48 -8.74
CA TYR A 411 -23.28 13.70 -8.49
C TYR A 411 -24.77 13.35 -8.33
N ILE A 412 -25.39 13.88 -7.28
CA ILE A 412 -26.83 13.84 -7.06
C ILE A 412 -27.33 15.26 -7.23
N VAL A 413 -28.27 15.46 -8.15
CA VAL A 413 -28.82 16.79 -8.48
C VAL A 413 -30.29 16.83 -8.05
N TYR A 414 -30.59 17.76 -7.16
CA TYR A 414 -31.97 18.02 -6.73
C TYR A 414 -32.51 19.22 -7.52
N GLY A 415 -33.64 19.02 -8.15
CA GLY A 415 -34.36 20.05 -8.90
C GLY A 415 -35.85 20.06 -8.55
N ASN A 416 -36.55 21.10 -9.06
CA ASN A 416 -37.99 21.25 -8.94
C ASN A 416 -38.57 21.66 -10.31
N GLY A 417 -38.28 20.86 -11.35
CA GLY A 417 -38.79 21.08 -12.70
C GLY A 417 -37.97 22.05 -13.59
N GLN A 418 -36.73 22.38 -13.19
CA GLN A 418 -35.85 23.22 -14.02
C GLN A 418 -35.55 22.55 -15.34
N ILE A 419 -35.65 23.33 -16.42
CA ILE A 419 -35.28 22.94 -17.80
C ILE A 419 -34.06 23.74 -18.22
N ARG A 420 -33.24 23.16 -19.08
CA ARG A 420 -32.15 23.86 -19.72
C ARG A 420 -32.70 24.63 -20.92
N PRO A 421 -32.43 25.97 -21.05
CA PRO A 421 -32.87 26.76 -22.18
C PRO A 421 -32.22 26.33 -23.50
#